data_92c6bb91ab9f35439e97ccdfcee4341e
#
_entry.id   92c6bb91ab9f35439e97ccdfcee4341e
#
_cell.length_a   1.000
_cell.length_b   1.000
_cell.length_c   1.000
_cell.angle_alpha   90.00
_cell.angle_beta   90.00
_cell.angle_gamma   90.00
#
_symmetry.space_group_name_H-M   'P 1'
#
loop_
_entity.id
_entity.type
_entity.pdbx_description
1 polymer ?
#
loop_
_entity_poly.entity_id
_entity_poly.type
_entity_poly.pdbx_seq_one_letter_code
_entity_poly.pdbx_strand_id
1 'polypeptide(L)'
;EAFMKEWQTKVAKAKAEGKRAPRGPARIGDLYARHIEYMVPYGIRGVLWDQGESKTQIPGVADQYVVMNALITGWRKVWGQGDFHFLHVQKPSGGVCPWDPENPVNRGAKAFSPNLPGNHFDKPNSLAYHLDHVRMGTLKNAPLVTALDLGTGIHPSNKSGYGKRACRVALGSVYGHKVAIS
;
A
#
# COMPACT_ATOMS: atom_id res chain seq x y z
N GLU A 1 8.20 23.97 3.69
CA GLU A 1 8.05 25.32 4.25
C GLU A 1 6.67 25.93 3.95
N ALA A 2 6.19 25.92 2.70
CA ALA A 2 4.89 26.50 2.32
C ALA A 2 3.72 25.92 3.12
N PHE A 3 3.67 24.61 3.28
CA PHE A 3 2.65 23.90 4.05
C PHE A 3 2.64 24.30 5.55
N MET A 4 3.79 24.50 6.15
CA MET A 4 3.88 24.96 7.55
C MET A 4 3.36 26.38 7.73
N LYS A 5 3.65 27.26 6.78
CA LYS A 5 3.11 28.63 6.78
C LYS A 5 1.59 28.65 6.66
N GLU A 6 1.04 27.83 5.74
CA GLU A 6 -0.41 27.71 5.59
C GLU A 6 -1.08 27.16 6.86
N TRP A 7 -0.48 26.15 7.49
CA TRP A 7 -0.99 25.60 8.74
C TRP A 7 -0.96 26.64 9.87
N GLN A 8 0.14 27.39 10.02
CA GLN A 8 0.25 28.45 11.01
C GLN A 8 -0.81 29.53 10.82
N THR A 9 -1.11 29.89 9.58
CA THR A 9 -2.19 30.84 9.25
C THR A 9 -3.56 30.30 9.68
N LYS A 10 -3.84 29.01 9.42
CA LYS A 10 -5.08 28.35 9.87
C LYS A 10 -5.19 28.29 11.39
N VAL A 11 -4.07 28.05 12.09
CA VAL A 11 -4.03 28.07 13.56
C VAL A 11 -4.32 29.45 14.10
N ALA A 12 -3.69 30.49 13.56
CA ALA A 12 -3.91 31.88 13.97
C ALA A 12 -5.37 32.30 13.78
N LYS A 13 -5.96 31.95 12.63
CA LYS A 13 -7.38 32.23 12.33
C LYS A 13 -8.30 31.50 13.32
N ALA A 14 -8.09 30.22 13.56
CA ALA A 14 -8.91 29.44 14.49
C ALA A 14 -8.84 30.03 15.91
N LYS A 15 -7.65 30.45 16.35
CA LYS A 15 -7.45 31.09 17.65
C LYS A 15 -8.19 32.42 17.75
N ALA A 16 -8.14 33.26 16.70
CA ALA A 16 -8.87 34.53 16.66
C ALA A 16 -10.40 34.35 16.69
N GLU A 17 -10.89 33.23 16.13
CA GLU A 17 -12.33 32.89 16.10
C GLU A 17 -12.77 32.09 17.35
N GLY A 18 -11.93 31.87 18.35
CA GLY A 18 -12.22 31.05 19.53
C GLY A 18 -12.47 29.56 19.23
N LYS A 19 -12.04 29.11 18.05
CA LYS A 19 -12.18 27.72 17.61
C LYS A 19 -10.96 26.87 17.97
N ARG A 20 -11.16 25.57 18.06
CA ARG A 20 -10.05 24.63 18.24
C ARG A 20 -9.09 24.72 17.05
N ALA A 21 -7.80 24.89 17.34
CA ALA A 21 -6.77 24.89 16.31
C ALA A 21 -6.77 23.59 15.51
N PRO A 22 -6.56 23.64 14.18
CA PRO A 22 -6.43 22.45 13.37
C PRO A 22 -5.23 21.62 13.84
N ARG A 23 -5.34 20.28 13.75
CA ARG A 23 -4.25 19.37 14.08
C ARG A 23 -3.00 19.75 13.27
N GLY A 24 -1.86 19.81 13.92
CA GLY A 24 -0.60 20.07 13.26
C GLY A 24 -0.26 18.99 12.23
N PRO A 25 0.56 19.34 11.24
CA PRO A 25 1.08 18.36 10.31
C PRO A 25 1.87 17.29 11.08
N ALA A 26 1.67 16.04 10.69
CA ALA A 26 2.49 14.96 11.22
C ALA A 26 3.95 15.19 10.77
N ARG A 27 4.89 15.00 11.66
CA ARG A 27 6.31 15.03 11.30
C ARG A 27 6.64 13.80 10.46
N ILE A 28 7.51 13.99 9.49
CA ILE A 28 8.04 12.84 8.73
C ILE A 28 8.73 11.90 9.73
N GLY A 29 8.33 10.62 9.68
CA GLY A 29 8.84 9.59 10.59
C GLY A 29 8.10 9.40 11.91
N ASP A 30 7.14 10.26 12.27
CA ASP A 30 6.38 10.12 13.53
C ASP A 30 5.69 8.76 13.67
N LEU A 31 5.11 8.24 12.59
CA LEU A 31 4.48 6.91 12.61
C LEU A 31 5.52 5.79 12.75
N TYR A 32 6.67 5.93 12.10
CA TYR A 32 7.77 5.00 12.25
C TYR A 32 8.25 4.98 13.72
N ALA A 33 8.57 6.14 14.28
CA ALA A 33 9.04 6.24 15.65
C ALA A 33 8.05 5.69 16.68
N ARG A 34 6.75 5.88 16.45
CA ARG A 34 5.72 5.44 17.39
C ARG A 34 5.33 3.97 17.27
N HIS A 35 5.43 3.39 16.08
CA HIS A 35 4.85 2.07 15.81
C HIS A 35 5.83 1.03 15.30
N ILE A 36 6.99 1.43 14.80
CA ILE A 36 7.93 0.53 14.15
C ILE A 36 9.28 0.46 14.86
N GLU A 37 9.83 1.61 15.25
CA GLU A 37 11.19 1.73 15.75
C GLU A 37 11.51 0.77 16.91
N TYR A 38 10.60 0.62 17.85
CA TYR A 38 10.79 -0.27 19.00
C TYR A 38 10.65 -1.76 18.67
N MET A 39 10.18 -2.10 17.48
CA MET A 39 10.18 -3.49 17.01
C MET A 39 11.53 -3.89 16.37
N VAL A 40 12.37 -2.92 16.06
CA VAL A 40 13.70 -3.18 15.51
C VAL A 40 14.66 -3.50 16.68
N PRO A 41 15.46 -4.56 16.60
CA PRO A 41 15.70 -5.51 15.51
C PRO A 41 14.98 -6.86 15.68
N TYR A 42 13.72 -6.87 16.09
CA TYR A 42 12.97 -8.13 16.24
C TYR A 42 13.05 -8.97 14.96
N GLY A 43 13.33 -10.27 15.09
CA GLY A 43 13.50 -11.16 13.95
C GLY A 43 12.22 -11.33 13.15
N ILE A 44 12.25 -10.97 11.86
CA ILE A 44 11.11 -11.09 10.94
C ILE A 44 11.48 -11.89 9.70
N ARG A 45 10.52 -12.61 9.11
CA ARG A 45 10.70 -13.27 7.82
C ARG A 45 10.40 -12.36 6.65
N GLY A 46 9.56 -11.35 6.87
CA GLY A 46 9.17 -10.41 5.85
C GLY A 46 8.09 -9.46 6.34
N VAL A 47 7.68 -8.56 5.48
CA VAL A 47 6.62 -7.59 5.69
C VAL A 47 5.51 -7.83 4.68
N LEU A 48 4.27 -7.77 5.10
CA LEU A 48 3.11 -7.65 4.23
C LEU A 48 2.62 -6.19 4.30
N TRP A 49 2.80 -5.47 3.21
CA TRP A 49 2.41 -4.08 3.09
C TRP A 49 1.10 -3.93 2.34
N ASP A 50 0.08 -3.46 3.02
CA ASP A 50 -1.25 -3.24 2.46
C ASP A 50 -1.65 -1.77 2.61
N GLN A 51 -1.18 -0.94 1.67
CA GLN A 51 -1.42 0.50 1.66
C GLN A 51 -1.24 1.02 0.22
N GLY A 52 -1.78 2.18 -0.09
CA GLY A 52 -1.50 2.86 -1.35
C GLY A 52 -2.72 3.45 -2.05
N GLU A 53 -3.88 3.47 -1.39
CA GLU A 53 -5.13 3.97 -1.97
C GLU A 53 -5.08 5.47 -2.27
N SER A 54 -4.34 6.21 -1.48
CA SER A 54 -4.30 7.67 -1.55
C SER A 54 -3.13 8.25 -2.32
N LYS A 55 -2.33 7.42 -2.98
CA LYS A 55 -1.04 7.79 -3.57
C LYS A 55 -0.06 8.37 -2.53
N THR A 56 1.17 8.56 -2.94
CA THR A 56 2.16 9.29 -2.15
C THR A 56 1.86 10.78 -2.17
N GLN A 57 1.74 11.38 -0.99
CA GLN A 57 1.53 12.80 -0.84
C GLN A 57 2.79 13.55 -0.38
N ILE A 58 3.95 13.05 -0.77
CA ILE A 58 5.22 13.73 -0.48
C ILE A 58 5.45 14.78 -1.57
N PRO A 59 5.45 16.07 -1.23
CA PRO A 59 5.70 17.13 -2.20
C PRO A 59 7.02 16.91 -2.93
N GLY A 60 6.98 17.01 -4.25
CA GLY A 60 8.17 16.80 -5.10
C GLY A 60 8.51 15.33 -5.40
N VAL A 61 7.77 14.37 -4.85
CA VAL A 61 7.88 12.95 -5.21
C VAL A 61 6.62 12.55 -5.96
N ALA A 62 6.75 12.36 -7.25
CA ALA A 62 5.62 12.02 -8.12
C ALA A 62 5.40 10.52 -8.29
N ASP A 63 6.35 9.69 -7.90
CA ASP A 63 6.42 8.27 -8.25
C ASP A 63 6.33 7.41 -6.98
N GLN A 64 5.26 6.62 -6.90
CA GLN A 64 5.02 5.68 -5.81
C GLN A 64 6.13 4.63 -5.70
N TYR A 65 6.72 4.23 -6.83
CA TYR A 65 7.83 3.30 -6.87
C TYR A 65 9.05 3.84 -6.11
N VAL A 66 9.39 5.11 -6.30
CA VAL A 66 10.54 5.75 -5.62
C VAL A 66 10.34 5.74 -4.11
N VAL A 67 9.14 6.07 -3.64
CA VAL A 67 8.82 6.09 -2.20
C VAL A 67 8.85 4.69 -1.60
N MET A 68 8.26 3.72 -2.28
CA MET A 68 8.26 2.34 -1.79
C MET A 68 9.66 1.72 -1.80
N ASN A 69 10.46 2.01 -2.83
CA ASN A 69 11.86 1.57 -2.86
C ASN A 69 12.67 2.17 -1.69
N ALA A 70 12.49 3.45 -1.41
CA ALA A 70 13.14 4.10 -0.27
C ALA A 70 12.69 3.49 1.08
N LEU A 71 11.39 3.21 1.24
CA LEU A 71 10.84 2.57 2.43
C LEU A 71 11.41 1.16 2.64
N ILE A 72 11.38 0.31 1.61
CA ILE A 72 11.88 -1.07 1.64
C ILE A 72 13.38 -1.07 1.98
N THR A 73 14.16 -0.24 1.28
CA THR A 73 15.60 -0.12 1.50
C THR A 73 15.91 0.40 2.91
N GLY A 74 15.18 1.42 3.35
CA GLY A 74 15.32 1.99 4.69
C GLY A 74 15.02 0.98 5.79
N TRP A 75 13.94 0.22 5.67
CA TRP A 75 13.59 -0.80 6.66
C TRP A 75 14.62 -1.94 6.69
N ARG A 76 15.04 -2.45 5.54
CA ARG A 76 16.10 -3.47 5.47
C ARG A 76 17.39 -3.00 6.15
N LYS A 77 17.75 -1.73 5.93
CA LYS A 77 18.94 -1.13 6.55
C LYS A 77 18.82 -1.08 8.08
N VAL A 78 17.71 -0.58 8.63
CA VAL A 78 17.55 -0.44 10.08
C VAL A 78 17.34 -1.79 10.78
N TRP A 79 16.73 -2.76 10.14
CA TRP A 79 16.58 -4.12 10.68
C TRP A 79 17.90 -4.91 10.69
N GLY A 80 18.79 -4.65 9.75
CA GLY A 80 20.08 -5.36 9.66
C GLY A 80 19.97 -6.86 9.31
N GLN A 81 18.81 -7.33 8.82
CA GLN A 81 18.56 -8.73 8.48
C GLN A 81 18.73 -9.04 6.98
N GLY A 82 19.41 -8.16 6.24
CA GLY A 82 19.57 -8.30 4.80
C GLY A 82 18.27 -8.04 4.04
N ASP A 83 18.15 -8.67 2.86
CA ASP A 83 17.04 -8.44 1.94
C ASP A 83 15.83 -9.32 2.25
N PHE A 84 15.27 -9.19 3.44
CA PHE A 84 14.04 -9.90 3.78
C PHE A 84 12.89 -9.53 2.83
N HIS A 85 11.90 -10.42 2.70
CA HIS A 85 10.80 -10.25 1.76
C HIS A 85 9.87 -9.09 2.17
N PHE A 86 9.42 -8.34 1.17
CA PHE A 86 8.50 -7.23 1.34
C PHE A 86 7.34 -7.37 0.35
N LEU A 87 6.33 -8.14 0.75
CA LEU A 87 5.14 -8.36 -0.06
C LEU A 87 4.29 -7.10 -0.06
N HIS A 88 3.88 -6.63 -1.21
CA HIS A 88 3.02 -5.45 -1.29
C HIS A 88 1.74 -5.76 -2.07
N VAL A 89 0.62 -5.26 -1.56
CA VAL A 89 -0.70 -5.51 -2.13
C VAL A 89 -1.04 -4.44 -3.15
N GLN A 90 -1.36 -4.87 -4.37
CA GLN A 90 -1.92 -4.01 -5.40
C GLN A 90 -3.43 -3.91 -5.20
N LYS A 91 -3.86 -2.80 -4.65
CA LYS A 91 -5.26 -2.52 -4.42
C LYS A 91 -5.92 -1.81 -5.59
N PRO A 92 -7.24 -1.98 -5.78
CA PRO A 92 -7.99 -1.11 -6.66
C PRO A 92 -7.98 0.32 -6.11
N SER A 93 -7.55 1.28 -6.89
CA SER A 93 -7.63 2.69 -6.50
C SER A 93 -9.03 3.23 -6.74
N GLY A 94 -9.74 3.53 -5.68
CA GLY A 94 -10.96 4.31 -5.78
C GLY A 94 -12.20 3.60 -6.35
N GLY A 95 -12.36 2.31 -6.15
CA GLY A 95 -13.60 1.62 -6.48
C GLY A 95 -13.69 1.08 -7.90
N VAL A 96 -12.57 0.70 -8.45
CA VAL A 96 -12.40 0.38 -9.86
C VAL A 96 -12.76 -1.06 -10.22
N CYS A 97 -12.72 -1.99 -9.26
CA CYS A 97 -13.06 -3.39 -9.51
C CYS A 97 -14.41 -3.77 -8.92
N PRO A 98 -15.36 -4.22 -9.73
CA PRO A 98 -16.58 -4.80 -9.19
C PRO A 98 -16.22 -6.11 -8.48
N TRP A 99 -16.56 -6.18 -7.22
CA TRP A 99 -16.57 -7.43 -6.49
C TRP A 99 -18.00 -7.91 -6.33
N ASP A 100 -18.25 -9.08 -6.86
CA ASP A 100 -19.52 -9.77 -6.69
C ASP A 100 -19.34 -10.83 -5.59
N PRO A 101 -20.01 -10.70 -4.43
CA PRO A 101 -19.92 -11.67 -3.36
C PRO A 101 -20.50 -13.03 -3.73
N GLU A 102 -21.38 -13.10 -4.71
CA GLU A 102 -21.96 -14.34 -5.20
C GLU A 102 -21.07 -15.03 -6.24
N ASN A 103 -20.10 -14.33 -6.81
CA ASN A 103 -19.16 -14.92 -7.73
C ASN A 103 -18.14 -15.82 -6.97
N PRO A 104 -18.14 -17.15 -7.20
CA PRO A 104 -17.30 -18.07 -6.46
C PRO A 104 -15.81 -17.85 -6.69
N VAL A 105 -15.42 -17.28 -7.83
CA VAL A 105 -14.02 -16.96 -8.14
C VAL A 105 -13.54 -15.83 -7.24
N ASN A 106 -14.28 -14.73 -7.19
CA ASN A 106 -13.90 -13.58 -6.34
C ASN A 106 -13.97 -13.93 -4.86
N ARG A 107 -15.02 -14.61 -4.44
CA ARG A 107 -15.19 -15.04 -3.04
C ARG A 107 -14.11 -16.02 -2.60
N GLY A 108 -13.75 -16.96 -3.46
CA GLY A 108 -12.71 -17.94 -3.19
C GLY A 108 -11.29 -17.37 -3.23
N ALA A 109 -11.09 -16.28 -3.96
CA ALA A 109 -9.78 -15.68 -4.27
C ALA A 109 -8.76 -16.70 -4.84
N LYS A 110 -9.25 -17.78 -5.48
CA LYS A 110 -8.42 -18.85 -6.04
C LYS A 110 -7.91 -18.53 -7.45
N ALA A 111 -8.65 -17.69 -8.15
CA ALA A 111 -8.32 -17.21 -9.49
C ALA A 111 -8.74 -15.74 -9.61
N PHE A 112 -8.38 -15.08 -10.71
CA PHE A 112 -8.85 -13.72 -11.02
C PHE A 112 -10.28 -13.78 -11.57
N SER A 113 -11.03 -12.69 -11.31
CA SER A 113 -12.33 -12.52 -11.92
C SER A 113 -12.22 -12.47 -13.44
N PRO A 114 -13.03 -13.23 -14.17
CA PRO A 114 -13.12 -13.11 -15.63
C PRO A 114 -13.72 -11.77 -16.07
N ASN A 115 -14.43 -11.11 -15.18
CA ASN A 115 -15.01 -9.80 -15.42
C ASN A 115 -13.99 -8.74 -15.08
N LEU A 116 -13.16 -8.39 -16.04
CA LEU A 116 -12.28 -7.21 -15.88
C LEU A 116 -13.17 -5.97 -15.71
N PRO A 117 -12.77 -5.04 -14.84
CA PRO A 117 -13.47 -3.77 -14.72
C PRO A 117 -13.42 -3.07 -16.07
N GLY A 118 -14.59 -2.71 -16.61
CA GLY A 118 -14.65 -1.89 -17.81
C GLY A 118 -14.01 -0.53 -17.56
N ASN A 119 -13.38 0.04 -18.56
CA ASN A 119 -12.99 1.45 -18.72
C ASN A 119 -12.37 2.21 -17.52
N HIS A 120 -11.82 1.53 -16.54
CA HIS A 120 -11.19 2.18 -15.39
C HIS A 120 -9.76 2.67 -15.67
N PHE A 121 -9.19 2.21 -16.74
CA PHE A 121 -7.89 2.65 -17.24
C PHE A 121 -7.97 3.92 -18.10
N ASP A 122 -9.17 4.40 -18.40
CA ASP A 122 -9.40 5.64 -19.16
C ASP A 122 -8.94 6.90 -18.40
N LYS A 123 -8.74 6.81 -17.10
CA LYS A 123 -8.16 7.89 -16.32
C LYS A 123 -6.65 7.76 -16.32
N PRO A 124 -5.90 8.70 -16.92
CA PRO A 124 -4.44 8.62 -17.05
C PRO A 124 -3.70 8.31 -15.73
N ASN A 125 -4.25 8.80 -14.62
CA ASN A 125 -3.66 8.59 -13.30
C ASN A 125 -3.87 7.19 -12.71
N SER A 126 -4.84 6.42 -13.18
CA SER A 126 -5.07 5.06 -12.66
C SER A 126 -4.10 4.05 -13.25
N LEU A 127 -3.80 4.16 -14.54
CA LEU A 127 -2.83 3.30 -15.20
C LEU A 127 -1.43 3.48 -14.61
N ALA A 128 -0.99 4.74 -14.44
CA ALA A 128 0.31 5.03 -13.84
C ALA A 128 0.45 4.41 -12.44
N TYR A 129 -0.59 4.53 -11.61
CA TYR A 129 -0.63 3.92 -10.28
C TYR A 129 -0.47 2.38 -10.33
N HIS A 130 -1.18 1.71 -11.23
CA HIS A 130 -1.07 0.25 -11.37
C HIS A 130 0.29 -0.18 -11.92
N LEU A 131 0.85 0.57 -12.85
CA LEU A 131 2.19 0.33 -13.38
C LEU A 131 3.27 0.49 -12.30
N ASP A 132 3.13 1.45 -11.39
CA ASP A 132 4.05 1.61 -10.27
C ASP A 132 4.05 0.38 -9.36
N HIS A 133 2.88 -0.22 -9.09
CA HIS A 133 2.80 -1.47 -8.32
C HIS A 133 3.49 -2.64 -9.05
N VAL A 134 3.31 -2.75 -10.36
CA VAL A 134 4.01 -3.77 -11.16
C VAL A 134 5.52 -3.54 -11.11
N ARG A 135 5.98 -2.30 -11.26
CA ARG A 135 7.40 -1.92 -11.13
C ARG A 135 7.96 -2.27 -9.74
N MET A 136 7.20 -2.03 -8.67
CA MET A 136 7.62 -2.43 -7.32
C MET A 136 7.85 -3.94 -7.21
N GLY A 137 7.09 -4.75 -7.91
CA GLY A 137 7.27 -6.20 -8.00
C GLY A 137 8.60 -6.63 -8.62
N THR A 138 9.32 -5.75 -9.33
CA THR A 138 10.66 -6.01 -9.86
C THR A 138 11.79 -5.78 -8.85
N LEU A 139 11.49 -5.18 -7.70
CA LEU A 139 12.47 -5.01 -6.63
C LEU A 139 12.84 -6.37 -6.02
N LYS A 140 14.08 -6.51 -5.61
CA LYS A 140 14.58 -7.74 -5.01
C LYS A 140 13.74 -8.15 -3.78
N ASN A 141 13.23 -9.38 -3.78
CA ASN A 141 12.41 -9.92 -2.71
C ASN A 141 11.19 -9.04 -2.35
N ALA A 142 10.57 -8.41 -3.34
CA ALA A 142 9.38 -7.58 -3.14
C ALA A 142 8.22 -8.03 -4.06
N PRO A 143 7.72 -9.27 -3.92
CA PRO A 143 6.68 -9.78 -4.79
C PRO A 143 5.37 -9.04 -4.62
N LEU A 144 4.66 -8.88 -5.73
CA LEU A 144 3.34 -8.27 -5.79
C LEU A 144 2.26 -9.27 -5.36
N VAL A 145 1.34 -8.79 -4.54
CA VAL A 145 0.08 -9.48 -4.24
C VAL A 145 -1.05 -8.77 -4.97
N THR A 146 -1.55 -9.35 -6.04
CA THR A 146 -2.63 -8.75 -6.81
C THR A 146 -3.98 -8.98 -6.14
N ALA A 147 -4.78 -7.93 -5.98
CA ALA A 147 -6.07 -7.97 -5.31
C ALA A 147 -7.11 -7.06 -5.99
N LEU A 148 -6.89 -6.69 -7.25
CA LEU A 148 -7.71 -5.73 -8.00
C LEU A 148 -9.19 -6.12 -8.09
N ASP A 149 -9.48 -7.41 -8.15
CA ASP A 149 -10.82 -7.99 -8.31
C ASP A 149 -11.48 -8.39 -6.97
N LEU A 150 -10.88 -8.05 -5.84
CA LEU A 150 -11.37 -8.47 -4.52
C LEU A 150 -12.17 -7.41 -3.77
N GLY A 151 -12.60 -6.36 -4.44
CA GLY A 151 -13.44 -5.35 -3.82
C GLY A 151 -13.43 -4.01 -4.53
N THR A 152 -14.23 -3.11 -4.01
CA THR A 152 -14.38 -1.74 -4.51
C THR A 152 -14.04 -0.74 -3.41
N GLY A 153 -13.69 0.47 -3.81
CA GLY A 153 -13.38 1.56 -2.88
C GLY A 153 -12.02 1.43 -2.18
N ILE A 154 -11.77 2.34 -1.28
CA ILE A 154 -10.52 2.40 -0.51
C ILE A 154 -10.46 1.36 0.63
N HIS A 155 -11.60 0.77 0.98
CA HIS A 155 -11.71 -0.29 1.99
C HIS A 155 -12.41 -1.52 1.41
N PRO A 156 -11.74 -2.29 0.53
CA PRO A 156 -12.34 -3.46 -0.08
C PRO A 156 -12.81 -4.47 0.97
N SER A 157 -13.97 -5.07 0.76
CA SER A 157 -14.64 -5.93 1.75
C SER A 157 -14.10 -7.36 1.80
N ASN A 158 -13.57 -7.89 0.71
CA ASN A 158 -13.05 -9.26 0.69
C ASN A 158 -11.64 -9.39 1.32
N LYS A 159 -11.54 -9.08 2.60
CA LYS A 159 -10.25 -9.18 3.33
C LYS A 159 -9.71 -10.60 3.42
N SER A 160 -10.59 -11.60 3.48
CA SER A 160 -10.16 -13.01 3.43
C SER A 160 -9.48 -13.37 2.10
N GLY A 161 -9.95 -12.81 0.99
CA GLY A 161 -9.33 -12.94 -0.32
C GLY A 161 -7.92 -12.33 -0.36
N TYR A 162 -7.75 -11.14 0.19
CA TYR A 162 -6.44 -10.51 0.35
C TYR A 162 -5.47 -11.43 1.12
N GLY A 163 -5.91 -11.93 2.28
CA GLY A 163 -5.11 -12.84 3.10
C GLY A 163 -4.74 -14.13 2.38
N LYS A 164 -5.68 -14.75 1.65
CA LYS A 164 -5.42 -15.98 0.87
C LYS A 164 -4.39 -15.76 -0.23
N ARG A 165 -4.47 -14.65 -0.97
CA ARG A 165 -3.49 -14.34 -2.01
C ARG A 165 -2.13 -13.99 -1.43
N ALA A 166 -2.10 -13.17 -0.38
CA ALA A 166 -0.87 -12.87 0.34
C ALA A 166 -0.19 -14.13 0.90
N CYS A 167 -0.97 -15.04 1.48
CA CYS A 167 -0.48 -16.34 1.96
C CYS A 167 0.13 -17.16 0.82
N ARG A 168 -0.52 -17.25 -0.33
CA ARG A 168 -0.01 -17.96 -1.50
C ARG A 168 1.33 -17.39 -1.98
N VAL A 169 1.40 -16.07 -2.11
CA VAL A 169 2.65 -15.38 -2.48
C VAL A 169 3.74 -15.63 -1.44
N ALA A 170 3.41 -15.55 -0.15
CA ALA A 170 4.37 -15.84 0.92
C ALA A 170 4.86 -17.29 0.88
N LEU A 171 3.95 -18.26 0.74
CA LEU A 171 4.32 -19.68 0.63
C LEU A 171 5.33 -19.93 -0.51
N GLY A 172 5.10 -19.34 -1.67
CA GLY A 172 6.01 -19.50 -2.80
C GLY A 172 7.31 -18.72 -2.65
N SER A 173 7.23 -17.41 -2.37
CA SER A 173 8.41 -16.54 -2.41
C SER A 173 9.23 -16.53 -1.12
N VAL A 174 8.61 -16.69 0.05
CA VAL A 174 9.29 -16.62 1.36
C VAL A 174 9.66 -18.02 1.86
N TYR A 175 8.77 -18.98 1.67
CA TYR A 175 8.91 -20.32 2.23
C TYR A 175 9.29 -21.39 1.20
N GLY A 176 9.40 -21.05 -0.08
CA GLY A 176 9.90 -21.94 -1.14
C GLY A 176 8.94 -23.09 -1.51
N HIS A 177 7.65 -22.99 -1.17
CA HIS A 177 6.67 -23.99 -1.58
C HIS A 177 6.39 -23.92 -3.08
N LYS A 178 6.16 -25.06 -3.72
CA LYS A 178 5.75 -25.14 -5.14
C LYS A 178 4.27 -24.77 -5.29
N VAL A 179 3.97 -23.49 -5.23
CA VAL A 179 2.63 -22.95 -5.44
C VAL A 179 2.65 -21.91 -6.56
N ALA A 180 1.57 -21.81 -7.33
CA ALA A 180 1.45 -20.75 -8.31
C ALA A 180 1.38 -19.40 -7.57
N ILE A 181 2.28 -18.51 -7.93
CA ILE A 181 2.30 -17.11 -7.46
C ILE A 181 1.72 -16.30 -8.61
N SER A 182 0.61 -15.65 -8.39
CA SER A 182 -0.01 -14.76 -9.38
C SER A 182 0.43 -13.33 -9.16
#